data_60a1e492fae39ff107ff51598853d567
#
_entry.id   60a1e492fae39ff107ff51598853d567
#
_cell.length_a   1.000
_cell.length_b   1.000
_cell.length_c   1.000
_cell.angle_alpha   90.00
_cell.angle_beta   90.00
_cell.angle_gamma   90.00
#
_symmetry.space_group_name_H-M   'P 1'
#
loop_
_entity.id
_entity.type
_entity.pdbx_description
1 polymer ?
#
loop_
_entity_poly.entity_id
_entity_poly.type
_entity_poly.pdbx_seq_one_letter_code
_entity_poly.pdbx_strand_id
1 'polypeptide(L)'
;MKKSLSILALAAVLGACSSVDYDDPGRTETLTIDFGSTDLQNLAGGMVESLISSQGLNYLDSSGKGDDKRIIVYMGGVENRTSEHIDTQGITDKIQNQLLKSGKFRFVAAQAGQDEIGEQVRFQQGSGRVREDMMRSFGKQLGADVVLFGALRSIEKRKGSSIESGGVRKEDVYYQFTLQCVNIDTAEILWMEEEELRKTERTGPFGR
;
A
#
# COMPACT_ATOMS: atom_id res chain seq x y z
N MET A 1 30.19 3.44 -58.13
CA MET A 1 30.43 3.35 -56.69
C MET A 1 29.52 4.22 -55.80
N LYS A 2 28.52 4.95 -56.31
CA LYS A 2 27.60 5.83 -55.51
C LYS A 2 26.25 5.18 -55.15
N LYS A 3 25.92 3.98 -55.66
CA LYS A 3 24.64 3.30 -55.43
C LYS A 3 24.67 2.28 -54.25
N SER A 4 25.84 1.88 -53.77
CA SER A 4 25.97 0.94 -52.63
C SER A 4 25.88 1.61 -51.27
N LEU A 5 26.07 2.91 -51.16
CA LEU A 5 26.05 3.64 -49.89
C LEU A 5 24.62 3.91 -49.41
N SER A 6 23.66 4.02 -50.35
CA SER A 6 22.23 4.29 -50.00
C SER A 6 21.48 3.08 -49.43
N ILE A 7 21.94 1.85 -49.67
CA ILE A 7 21.28 0.64 -49.17
C ILE A 7 21.70 0.34 -47.73
N LEU A 8 22.91 0.75 -47.34
CA LEU A 8 23.39 0.52 -45.97
C LEU A 8 22.70 1.45 -44.95
N ALA A 9 22.22 2.64 -45.36
CA ALA A 9 21.53 3.58 -44.49
C ALA A 9 20.06 3.17 -44.17
N LEU A 10 19.45 2.32 -45.01
CA LEU A 10 18.04 1.90 -44.83
C LEU A 10 17.90 0.70 -43.89
N ALA A 11 18.97 -0.07 -43.65
CA ALA A 11 18.94 -1.24 -42.78
C ALA A 11 19.04 -0.92 -41.27
N ALA A 12 19.36 0.32 -40.89
CA ALA A 12 19.57 0.71 -39.50
C ALA A 12 18.29 1.13 -38.75
N VAL A 13 17.12 1.15 -39.42
CA VAL A 13 15.86 1.70 -38.82
C VAL A 13 14.91 0.60 -38.27
N LEU A 14 15.24 -0.67 -38.42
CA LEU A 14 14.31 -1.78 -38.07
C LEU A 14 14.52 -2.41 -36.68
N GLY A 15 15.24 -1.74 -35.77
CA GLY A 15 15.62 -2.31 -34.45
C GLY A 15 14.87 -1.80 -33.23
N ALA A 16 13.76 -1.05 -33.39
CA ALA A 16 13.00 -0.54 -32.24
C ALA A 16 11.77 -1.40 -31.93
N CYS A 17 11.97 -2.70 -31.60
CA CYS A 17 10.93 -3.48 -30.94
C CYS A 17 11.07 -3.28 -29.44
N SER A 18 10.11 -2.61 -28.80
CA SER A 18 9.97 -2.68 -27.34
C SER A 18 9.39 -4.06 -27.00
N SER A 19 10.01 -4.79 -26.08
CA SER A 19 9.46 -6.00 -25.49
C SER A 19 8.93 -5.68 -24.08
N VAL A 20 7.83 -6.32 -23.69
CA VAL A 20 7.32 -6.29 -22.33
C VAL A 20 7.46 -7.72 -21.79
N ASP A 21 8.22 -7.85 -20.72
CA ASP A 21 8.44 -9.12 -20.05
C ASP A 21 7.85 -9.07 -18.63
N TYR A 22 7.49 -10.25 -18.09
CA TYR A 22 7.13 -10.38 -16.69
C TYR A 22 8.41 -10.49 -15.86
N ASP A 23 8.50 -9.66 -14.81
CA ASP A 23 9.63 -9.68 -13.87
C ASP A 23 9.16 -10.10 -12.47
N ASP A 24 10.09 -10.47 -11.59
CA ASP A 24 9.80 -10.84 -10.21
C ASP A 24 9.31 -9.60 -9.41
N PRO A 25 8.06 -9.61 -8.89
CA PRO A 25 7.54 -8.49 -8.10
C PRO A 25 8.30 -8.26 -6.78
N GLY A 26 9.10 -9.23 -6.31
CA GLY A 26 9.98 -9.11 -5.15
C GLY A 26 11.35 -8.49 -5.46
N ARG A 27 11.66 -8.24 -6.73
CA ARG A 27 12.92 -7.60 -7.13
C ARG A 27 12.95 -6.14 -6.72
N THR A 28 14.10 -5.68 -6.20
CA THR A 28 14.29 -4.26 -5.86
C THR A 28 14.18 -3.39 -7.10
N GLU A 29 13.24 -2.47 -7.09
CA GLU A 29 13.05 -1.47 -8.14
C GLU A 29 14.09 -0.36 -8.02
N THR A 30 14.78 -0.07 -9.13
CA THR A 30 15.85 0.95 -9.19
C THR A 30 15.69 1.90 -10.39
N LEU A 31 14.51 1.90 -11.03
CA LEU A 31 14.30 2.63 -12.28
C LEU A 31 14.15 4.14 -12.07
N THR A 32 13.47 4.54 -10.99
CA THR A 32 13.21 5.95 -10.68
C THR A 32 13.38 6.23 -9.19
N ILE A 33 13.48 7.52 -8.86
CA ILE A 33 13.50 8.00 -7.48
C ILE A 33 12.09 8.04 -6.86
N ASP A 34 11.06 7.98 -7.69
CA ASP A 34 9.66 8.06 -7.27
C ASP A 34 9.26 6.83 -6.43
N PHE A 35 8.11 6.94 -5.76
CA PHE A 35 7.57 5.84 -4.96
C PHE A 35 7.23 4.62 -5.83
N GLY A 36 7.76 3.46 -5.47
CA GLY A 36 7.63 2.23 -6.27
C GLY A 36 7.20 1.01 -5.47
N SER A 37 7.18 -0.13 -6.16
CA SER A 37 6.71 -1.40 -5.61
C SER A 37 7.57 -1.91 -4.44
N THR A 38 8.87 -1.69 -4.49
CA THR A 38 9.80 -2.04 -3.40
C THR A 38 9.53 -1.22 -2.15
N ASP A 39 9.25 0.08 -2.31
CA ASP A 39 8.96 0.99 -1.21
C ASP A 39 7.67 0.57 -0.50
N LEU A 40 6.63 0.26 -1.30
CA LEU A 40 5.37 -0.30 -0.80
C LEU A 40 5.59 -1.57 0.04
N GLN A 41 6.42 -2.50 -0.46
CA GLN A 41 6.66 -3.76 0.23
C GLN A 41 7.41 -3.57 1.55
N ASN A 42 8.45 -2.73 1.55
CA ASN A 42 9.27 -2.46 2.71
C ASN A 42 8.46 -1.76 3.81
N LEU A 43 7.76 -0.66 3.47
CA LEU A 43 6.96 0.09 4.43
C LEU A 43 5.83 -0.76 5.01
N ALA A 44 5.07 -1.47 4.17
CA ALA A 44 3.99 -2.32 4.66
C ALA A 44 4.50 -3.49 5.52
N GLY A 45 5.64 -4.09 5.15
CA GLY A 45 6.25 -5.19 5.89
C GLY A 45 6.70 -4.79 7.28
N GLY A 46 7.43 -3.69 7.41
CA GLY A 46 7.90 -3.16 8.68
C GLY A 46 6.75 -2.84 9.65
N MET A 47 5.72 -2.15 9.14
CA MET A 47 4.51 -1.83 9.93
C MET A 47 3.81 -3.08 10.47
N VAL A 48 3.66 -4.11 9.64
CA VAL A 48 3.00 -5.35 10.05
C VAL A 48 3.80 -6.09 11.11
N GLU A 49 5.12 -6.21 10.93
CA GLU A 49 6.01 -6.89 11.88
C GLU A 49 5.99 -6.17 13.25
N SER A 50 6.09 -4.84 13.25
CA SER A 50 6.01 -4.02 14.45
C SER A 50 4.67 -4.18 15.16
N LEU A 51 3.54 -4.08 14.44
CA LEU A 51 2.22 -4.23 15.02
C LEU A 51 1.98 -5.62 15.63
N ILE A 52 2.38 -6.70 14.94
CA ILE A 52 2.21 -8.07 15.41
C ILE A 52 3.01 -8.33 16.70
N SER A 53 4.16 -7.69 16.84
CA SER A 53 5.04 -7.79 18.01
C SER A 53 4.68 -6.84 19.16
N SER A 54 3.77 -5.89 18.91
CA SER A 54 3.35 -4.91 19.90
C SER A 54 2.69 -5.53 21.13
N GLN A 55 3.13 -5.11 22.30
CA GLN A 55 2.51 -5.52 23.57
C GLN A 55 1.26 -4.69 23.92
N GLY A 56 1.08 -3.51 23.33
CA GLY A 56 -0.07 -2.64 23.60
C GLY A 56 -1.41 -3.30 23.27
N LEU A 57 -1.41 -4.18 22.28
CA LEU A 57 -2.61 -4.93 21.89
C LEU A 57 -3.06 -5.99 22.91
N ASN A 58 -2.18 -6.40 23.85
CA ASN A 58 -2.51 -7.37 24.90
C ASN A 58 -3.46 -6.81 25.94
N TYR A 59 -3.62 -5.49 26.01
CA TYR A 59 -4.51 -4.81 26.97
C TYR A 59 -5.92 -4.58 26.43
N LEU A 60 -6.21 -5.01 25.20
CA LEU A 60 -7.56 -4.95 24.66
C LEU A 60 -8.51 -5.88 25.42
N ASP A 61 -9.68 -5.35 25.77
CA ASP A 61 -10.73 -6.17 26.35
C ASP A 61 -11.26 -7.17 25.31
N SER A 62 -11.24 -8.43 25.66
CA SER A 62 -11.78 -9.52 24.86
C SER A 62 -13.13 -10.04 25.37
N SER A 63 -13.74 -9.36 26.34
CA SER A 63 -15.06 -9.73 26.86
C SER A 63 -16.11 -9.64 25.72
N GLY A 64 -17.05 -10.55 25.73
CA GLY A 64 -18.12 -10.59 24.72
C GLY A 64 -17.75 -11.20 23.36
N LYS A 65 -16.48 -11.54 23.09
CA LYS A 65 -16.04 -12.12 21.81
C LYS A 65 -16.30 -13.62 21.65
N GLY A 66 -16.79 -14.29 22.71
CA GLY A 66 -16.95 -15.75 22.71
C GLY A 66 -15.60 -16.47 22.65
N ASP A 67 -15.49 -17.52 21.83
CA ASP A 67 -14.27 -18.33 21.72
C ASP A 67 -13.20 -17.68 20.81
N ASP A 68 -13.62 -16.83 19.89
CA ASP A 68 -12.70 -16.15 18.94
C ASP A 68 -12.19 -14.82 19.51
N LYS A 69 -11.03 -14.89 20.16
CA LYS A 69 -10.38 -13.75 20.83
C LYS A 69 -9.55 -12.86 19.89
N ARG A 70 -9.56 -13.12 18.60
CA ARG A 70 -8.81 -12.29 17.64
C ARG A 70 -9.26 -10.83 17.68
N ILE A 71 -8.32 -9.94 17.43
CA ILE A 71 -8.57 -8.50 17.41
C ILE A 71 -9.36 -8.15 16.14
N ILE A 72 -10.44 -7.39 16.31
CA ILE A 72 -11.29 -6.94 15.21
C ILE A 72 -10.85 -5.53 14.81
N VAL A 73 -10.40 -5.39 13.58
CA VAL A 73 -9.81 -4.16 13.05
C VAL A 73 -10.72 -3.52 12.02
N TYR A 74 -10.87 -2.21 12.10
CA TYR A 74 -11.35 -1.37 11.01
C TYR A 74 -10.16 -0.68 10.34
N MET A 75 -10.02 -0.81 9.02
CA MET A 75 -8.98 -0.10 8.27
C MET A 75 -9.50 1.29 7.90
N GLY A 76 -8.96 2.32 8.56
CA GLY A 76 -9.34 3.71 8.38
C GLY A 76 -8.65 4.43 7.22
N GLY A 77 -7.68 3.76 6.58
CA GLY A 77 -6.96 4.30 5.42
C GLY A 77 -5.67 5.04 5.75
N VAL A 78 -4.92 5.34 4.70
CA VAL A 78 -3.67 6.10 4.74
C VAL A 78 -3.83 7.35 3.89
N GLU A 79 -3.64 8.51 4.49
CA GLU A 79 -3.68 9.80 3.78
C GLU A 79 -2.38 10.01 2.99
N ASN A 80 -2.50 10.31 1.70
CA ASN A 80 -1.36 10.74 0.89
C ASN A 80 -1.10 12.23 1.11
N ARG A 81 0.02 12.54 1.77
CA ARG A 81 0.56 13.90 1.99
C ARG A 81 1.89 14.11 1.27
N THR A 82 2.14 13.33 0.23
CA THR A 82 3.30 13.50 -0.64
C THR A 82 2.98 14.46 -1.79
N SER A 83 4.00 14.85 -2.54
CA SER A 83 3.85 15.59 -3.81
C SER A 83 3.48 14.70 -4.99
N GLU A 84 3.54 13.37 -4.81
CA GLU A 84 3.26 12.39 -5.85
C GLU A 84 1.83 11.87 -5.78
N HIS A 85 1.30 11.41 -6.91
CA HIS A 85 0.03 10.69 -6.95
C HIS A 85 0.24 9.22 -6.58
N ILE A 86 0.27 8.93 -5.26
CA ILE A 86 0.46 7.58 -4.74
C ILE A 86 -0.90 7.01 -4.35
N ASP A 87 -1.21 5.80 -4.85
CA ASP A 87 -2.36 5.02 -4.41
C ASP A 87 -2.08 4.39 -3.04
N THR A 88 -2.46 5.10 -1.98
CA THR A 88 -2.30 4.64 -0.60
C THR A 88 -3.25 3.49 -0.24
N GLN A 89 -4.29 3.24 -1.03
CA GLN A 89 -5.14 2.06 -0.86
C GLN A 89 -4.34 0.77 -1.04
N GLY A 90 -3.41 0.74 -2.01
CA GLY A 90 -2.51 -0.41 -2.19
C GLY A 90 -1.65 -0.70 -0.96
N ILE A 91 -1.25 0.33 -0.20
CA ILE A 91 -0.52 0.16 1.06
C ILE A 91 -1.44 -0.49 2.12
N THR A 92 -2.64 0.04 2.30
CA THR A 92 -3.59 -0.50 3.27
C THR A 92 -4.01 -1.93 2.96
N ASP A 93 -4.26 -2.25 1.70
CA ASP A 93 -4.60 -3.61 1.25
C ASP A 93 -3.46 -4.60 1.52
N LYS A 94 -2.22 -4.19 1.29
CA LYS A 94 -1.04 -5.01 1.59
C LYS A 94 -0.93 -5.30 3.08
N ILE A 95 -1.06 -4.27 3.93
CA ILE A 95 -1.05 -4.39 5.40
C ILE A 95 -2.18 -5.30 5.86
N GLN A 96 -3.41 -5.06 5.42
CA GLN A 96 -4.58 -5.87 5.76
C GLN A 96 -4.39 -7.34 5.42
N ASN A 97 -3.89 -7.63 4.21
CA ASN A 97 -3.62 -8.99 3.75
C ASN A 97 -2.61 -9.71 4.66
N GLN A 98 -1.52 -9.04 5.02
CA GLN A 98 -0.49 -9.62 5.88
C GLN A 98 -1.00 -9.85 7.31
N LEU A 99 -1.75 -8.90 7.87
CA LEU A 99 -2.36 -9.02 9.19
C LEU A 99 -3.39 -10.15 9.24
N LEU A 100 -4.23 -10.32 8.20
CA LEU A 100 -5.15 -11.47 8.08
C LEU A 100 -4.38 -12.79 8.06
N LYS A 101 -3.29 -12.87 7.28
CA LYS A 101 -2.45 -14.07 7.20
C LYS A 101 -1.76 -14.44 8.52
N SER A 102 -1.51 -13.47 9.40
CA SER A 102 -0.94 -13.72 10.72
C SER A 102 -1.87 -14.54 11.64
N GLY A 103 -3.17 -14.60 11.34
CA GLY A 103 -4.18 -15.28 12.12
C GLY A 103 -4.55 -14.59 13.44
N LYS A 104 -3.94 -13.46 13.80
CA LYS A 104 -4.22 -12.71 15.04
C LYS A 104 -5.35 -11.70 14.89
N PHE A 105 -5.68 -11.31 13.66
CA PHE A 105 -6.61 -10.23 13.35
C PHE A 105 -7.78 -10.69 12.50
N ARG A 106 -8.92 -10.02 12.67
CA ARG A 106 -10.10 -10.06 11.80
C ARG A 106 -10.39 -8.64 11.36
N PHE A 107 -10.97 -8.46 10.20
CA PHE A 107 -11.32 -7.14 9.69
C PHE A 107 -12.83 -7.01 9.47
N VAL A 108 -13.38 -5.87 9.81
CA VAL A 108 -14.70 -5.46 9.34
C VAL A 108 -14.59 -4.90 7.94
N ALA A 109 -15.60 -5.17 7.12
CA ALA A 109 -15.62 -4.66 5.75
C ALA A 109 -15.69 -3.12 5.76
N ALA A 110 -14.98 -2.50 4.83
CA ALA A 110 -15.13 -1.07 4.53
C ALA A 110 -16.55 -0.76 4.02
N GLN A 111 -16.90 0.53 3.94
CA GLN A 111 -18.25 1.00 3.56
C GLN A 111 -18.75 0.34 2.26
N ALA A 112 -17.94 0.32 1.22
CA ALA A 112 -18.33 -0.30 -0.06
C ALA A 112 -18.68 -1.80 0.09
N GLY A 113 -17.88 -2.55 0.85
CA GLY A 113 -18.18 -3.96 1.11
C GLY A 113 -19.44 -4.17 1.95
N GLN A 114 -19.75 -3.26 2.87
CA GLN A 114 -20.98 -3.30 3.64
C GLN A 114 -22.20 -3.00 2.78
N ASP A 115 -22.09 -2.08 1.83
CA ASP A 115 -23.17 -1.76 0.88
C ASP A 115 -23.48 -2.96 -0.02
N GLU A 116 -22.45 -3.65 -0.54
CA GLU A 116 -22.61 -4.89 -1.31
C GLU A 116 -23.27 -6.01 -0.51
N ILE A 117 -22.86 -6.20 0.75
CA ILE A 117 -23.50 -7.16 1.67
C ILE A 117 -24.97 -6.81 1.83
N GLY A 118 -25.29 -5.52 2.00
CA GLY A 118 -26.65 -5.02 2.13
C GLY A 118 -27.51 -5.32 0.91
N GLU A 119 -26.98 -5.11 -0.29
CA GLU A 119 -27.66 -5.43 -1.55
C GLU A 119 -27.89 -6.94 -1.70
N GLN A 120 -26.89 -7.75 -1.38
CA GLN A 120 -27.01 -9.21 -1.45
C GLN A 120 -28.05 -9.76 -0.47
N VAL A 121 -28.10 -9.22 0.76
CA VAL A 121 -29.14 -9.62 1.73
C VAL A 121 -30.54 -9.25 1.23
N ARG A 122 -30.73 -8.04 0.71
CA ARG A 122 -32.01 -7.62 0.11
C ARG A 122 -32.41 -8.53 -1.07
N PHE A 123 -31.45 -8.87 -1.92
CA PHE A 123 -31.68 -9.80 -3.04
C PHE A 123 -32.14 -11.17 -2.53
N GLN A 124 -31.50 -11.74 -1.51
CA GLN A 124 -31.87 -13.04 -0.96
C GLN A 124 -33.30 -13.04 -0.40
N GLN A 125 -33.67 -11.97 0.32
CA GLN A 125 -34.96 -11.85 0.97
C GLN A 125 -36.12 -11.50 0.00
N GLY A 126 -35.83 -10.76 -1.07
CA GLY A 126 -36.86 -10.21 -1.94
C GLY A 126 -36.98 -10.85 -3.32
N SER A 127 -36.00 -11.63 -3.80
CA SER A 127 -36.01 -12.14 -5.18
C SER A 127 -36.86 -13.38 -5.43
N GLY A 128 -37.22 -14.12 -4.36
CA GLY A 128 -37.85 -15.44 -4.48
C GLY A 128 -36.96 -16.53 -5.12
N ARG A 129 -35.67 -16.24 -5.37
CA ARG A 129 -34.71 -17.16 -6.00
C ARG A 129 -33.89 -17.97 -4.99
N VAL A 130 -33.85 -17.52 -3.76
CA VAL A 130 -33.13 -18.18 -2.68
C VAL A 130 -34.12 -18.93 -1.80
N ARG A 131 -33.79 -20.17 -1.44
CA ARG A 131 -34.63 -20.98 -0.54
C ARG A 131 -34.72 -20.30 0.82
N GLU A 132 -35.89 -20.29 1.44
CA GLU A 132 -36.16 -19.61 2.71
C GLU A 132 -35.22 -20.08 3.86
N ASP A 133 -34.90 -21.38 3.93
CA ASP A 133 -34.01 -21.98 4.92
C ASP A 133 -32.52 -21.58 4.73
N MET A 134 -32.17 -21.03 3.57
CA MET A 134 -30.82 -20.58 3.23
C MET A 134 -30.67 -19.04 3.20
N MET A 135 -31.77 -18.31 3.35
CA MET A 135 -31.72 -16.85 3.36
C MET A 135 -30.95 -16.33 4.57
N ARG A 136 -30.08 -15.34 4.29
CA ARG A 136 -29.39 -14.61 5.34
C ARG A 136 -30.17 -13.33 5.67
N SER A 137 -30.14 -12.97 6.93
CA SER A 137 -30.64 -11.69 7.41
C SER A 137 -29.47 -10.85 7.89
N PHE A 138 -29.67 -9.53 7.99
CA PHE A 138 -28.75 -8.70 8.73
C PHE A 138 -28.69 -9.19 10.18
N GLY A 139 -27.62 -9.89 10.51
CA GLY A 139 -27.29 -10.23 11.90
C GLY A 139 -26.70 -9.02 12.62
N LYS A 140 -26.38 -9.20 13.90
CA LYS A 140 -25.53 -8.26 14.62
C LYS A 140 -24.12 -8.37 14.02
N GLN A 141 -23.66 -7.32 13.35
CA GLN A 141 -22.28 -7.23 12.91
C GLN A 141 -21.38 -7.08 14.14
N LEU A 142 -20.20 -7.68 14.07
CA LEU A 142 -19.17 -7.45 15.08
C LEU A 142 -18.64 -6.03 14.92
N GLY A 143 -18.62 -5.27 16.01
CA GLY A 143 -17.92 -3.98 16.05
C GLY A 143 -16.41 -4.18 15.96
N ALA A 144 -15.68 -3.19 15.43
CA ALA A 144 -14.23 -3.20 15.50
C ALA A 144 -13.76 -2.82 16.92
N ASP A 145 -12.68 -3.45 17.39
CA ASP A 145 -12.02 -3.10 18.65
C ASP A 145 -11.09 -1.90 18.43
N VAL A 146 -10.45 -1.88 17.29
CA VAL A 146 -9.44 -0.88 16.94
C VAL A 146 -9.62 -0.36 15.53
N VAL A 147 -9.14 0.86 15.30
CA VAL A 147 -8.98 1.45 13.98
C VAL A 147 -7.50 1.61 13.66
N LEU A 148 -7.09 1.21 12.43
CA LEU A 148 -5.79 1.49 11.88
C LEU A 148 -5.91 2.62 10.86
N PHE A 149 -5.12 3.69 11.02
CA PHE A 149 -5.05 4.79 10.07
C PHE A 149 -3.69 5.46 10.12
N GLY A 150 -3.35 6.22 9.08
CA GLY A 150 -2.04 6.84 9.03
C GLY A 150 -1.87 7.87 7.93
N ALA A 151 -0.63 8.20 7.65
CA ALA A 151 -0.27 9.13 6.59
C ALA A 151 1.10 8.80 6.00
N LEU A 152 1.22 8.98 4.69
CA LEU A 152 2.47 8.96 3.95
C LEU A 152 2.85 10.39 3.58
N ARG A 153 4.08 10.81 3.89
CA ARG A 153 4.66 12.12 3.59
C ARG A 153 5.92 11.98 2.78
N SER A 154 6.26 13.00 1.98
CA SER A 154 7.56 13.11 1.32
C SER A 154 8.20 14.45 1.56
N ILE A 155 9.55 14.46 1.53
CA ILE A 155 10.38 15.67 1.51
C ILE A 155 11.36 15.52 0.36
N GLU A 156 11.25 16.39 -0.63
CA GLU A 156 12.12 16.40 -1.79
C GLU A 156 13.17 17.50 -1.66
N LYS A 157 14.41 17.19 -2.02
CA LYS A 157 15.51 18.14 -2.13
C LYS A 157 16.25 17.95 -3.44
N ARG A 158 16.33 19.02 -4.22
CA ARG A 158 17.01 19.04 -5.51
C ARG A 158 18.20 19.99 -5.47
N LYS A 159 19.38 19.49 -5.84
CA LYS A 159 20.55 20.31 -6.09
C LYS A 159 20.82 20.32 -7.59
N GLY A 160 20.72 21.51 -8.21
CA GLY A 160 21.02 21.71 -9.62
C GLY A 160 22.49 21.42 -9.95
N SER A 161 22.77 21.19 -11.22
CA SER A 161 24.13 21.06 -11.70
C SER A 161 24.85 22.42 -11.60
N SER A 162 26.08 22.41 -11.08
CA SER A 162 26.98 23.57 -11.05
C SER A 162 28.37 23.17 -11.52
N ILE A 163 29.20 24.14 -11.90
CA ILE A 163 30.61 23.87 -12.23
C ILE A 163 31.33 23.25 -11.04
N GLU A 164 31.02 23.68 -9.83
CA GLU A 164 31.59 23.15 -8.58
C GLU A 164 31.19 21.67 -8.31
N SER A 165 30.02 21.23 -8.78
CA SER A 165 29.56 19.85 -8.70
C SER A 165 30.00 18.97 -9.87
N GLY A 166 30.87 19.48 -10.76
CA GLY A 166 31.29 18.77 -11.97
C GLY A 166 30.12 18.50 -12.95
N GLY A 167 29.07 19.30 -12.91
CA GLY A 167 27.87 19.13 -13.75
C GLY A 167 26.90 18.07 -13.24
N VAL A 168 27.11 17.48 -12.08
CA VAL A 168 26.23 16.45 -11.51
C VAL A 168 25.01 17.10 -10.85
N ARG A 169 23.80 16.64 -11.24
CA ARG A 169 22.54 16.91 -10.53
C ARG A 169 22.34 15.84 -9.46
N LYS A 170 21.92 16.25 -8.28
CA LYS A 170 21.54 15.35 -7.21
C LYS A 170 20.10 15.64 -6.78
N GLU A 171 19.31 14.57 -6.65
CA GLU A 171 17.96 14.61 -6.15
C GLU A 171 17.83 13.60 -4.98
N ASP A 172 17.31 14.06 -3.86
CA ASP A 172 17.03 13.23 -2.68
C ASP A 172 15.53 13.31 -2.39
N VAL A 173 14.87 12.17 -2.28
CA VAL A 173 13.51 12.04 -1.78
C VAL A 173 13.51 11.22 -0.50
N TYR A 174 12.84 11.74 0.50
CA TYR A 174 12.64 11.12 1.79
C TYR A 174 11.16 10.88 1.99
N TYR A 175 10.78 9.64 2.28
CA TYR A 175 9.41 9.27 2.62
C TYR A 175 9.34 8.89 4.10
N GLN A 176 8.27 9.31 4.74
CA GLN A 176 7.91 9.00 6.10
C GLN A 176 6.50 8.43 6.11
N PHE A 177 6.37 7.19 6.56
CA PHE A 177 5.09 6.53 6.71
C PHE A 177 4.78 6.32 8.18
N THR A 178 3.70 6.89 8.66
CA THR A 178 3.22 6.75 10.03
C THR A 178 1.91 6.00 10.05
N LEU A 179 1.79 4.99 10.91
CA LEU A 179 0.55 4.23 11.13
C LEU A 179 0.25 4.16 12.62
N GLN A 180 -1.03 4.26 12.98
CA GLN A 180 -1.51 4.22 14.36
C GLN A 180 -2.61 3.18 14.51
N CYS A 181 -2.59 2.48 15.65
CA CYS A 181 -3.66 1.59 16.11
C CYS A 181 -4.32 2.21 17.33
N VAL A 182 -5.59 2.58 17.20
CA VAL A 182 -6.34 3.28 18.23
C VAL A 182 -7.51 2.41 18.70
N ASN A 183 -7.65 2.28 20.02
CA ASN A 183 -8.81 1.64 20.64
C ASN A 183 -10.05 2.50 20.39
N ILE A 184 -11.12 1.90 19.85
CA ILE A 184 -12.34 2.64 19.49
C ILE A 184 -13.13 3.06 20.72
N ASP A 185 -13.11 2.27 21.78
CA ASP A 185 -13.89 2.55 22.99
C ASP A 185 -13.26 3.64 23.85
N THR A 186 -11.93 3.66 23.98
CA THR A 186 -11.21 4.57 24.87
C THR A 186 -10.49 5.71 24.15
N ALA A 187 -10.38 5.64 22.83
CA ALA A 187 -9.57 6.55 21.99
C ALA A 187 -8.07 6.56 22.34
N GLU A 188 -7.57 5.54 23.03
CA GLU A 188 -6.16 5.39 23.35
C GLU A 188 -5.37 4.86 22.15
N ILE A 189 -4.21 5.42 21.91
CA ILE A 189 -3.26 4.90 20.92
C ILE A 189 -2.54 3.71 21.57
N LEU A 190 -2.86 2.50 21.10
CA LEU A 190 -2.26 1.26 21.61
C LEU A 190 -0.92 0.94 20.96
N TRP A 191 -0.71 1.42 19.76
CA TRP A 191 0.52 1.28 19.01
C TRP A 191 0.61 2.37 17.95
N MET A 192 1.82 2.82 17.71
CA MET A 192 2.17 3.75 16.64
C MET A 192 3.57 3.41 16.16
N GLU A 193 3.76 3.38 14.85
CA GLU A 193 5.05 3.13 14.23
C GLU A 193 5.29 4.14 13.11
N GLU A 194 6.56 4.41 12.87
CA GLU A 194 7.03 5.27 11.81
C GLU A 194 8.14 4.57 11.05
N GLU A 195 7.92 4.35 9.76
CA GLU A 195 8.90 3.81 8.84
C GLU A 195 9.39 4.90 7.90
N GLU A 196 10.70 4.93 7.70
CA GLU A 196 11.37 5.94 6.90
C GLU A 196 12.17 5.31 5.77
N LEU A 197 12.15 5.96 4.61
CA LEU A 197 13.02 5.57 3.53
C LEU A 197 13.57 6.81 2.80
N ARG A 198 14.81 6.71 2.30
CA ARG A 198 15.44 7.76 1.51
C ARG A 198 15.98 7.18 0.23
N LYS A 199 15.64 7.85 -0.88
CA LYS A 199 16.17 7.56 -2.21
C LYS A 199 17.01 8.73 -2.70
N THR A 200 18.10 8.43 -3.38
CA THR A 200 18.98 9.43 -3.97
C THR A 200 19.23 9.10 -5.43
N GLU A 201 18.96 10.04 -6.30
CA GLU A 201 19.35 9.99 -7.71
C GLU A 201 20.52 10.92 -7.97
N ARG A 202 21.45 10.47 -8.81
CA ARG A 202 22.58 11.28 -9.30
C ARG A 202 22.61 11.18 -10.82
N THR A 203 22.35 12.31 -11.48
CA THR A 203 22.39 12.39 -12.93
C THR A 203 23.67 13.12 -13.36
N GLY A 204 24.50 12.44 -14.15
CA GLY A 204 25.74 13.00 -14.67
C GLY A 204 25.47 14.09 -15.73
N PRO A 205 26.54 14.82 -16.16
CA PRO A 205 26.39 15.96 -17.08
C PRO A 205 25.83 15.58 -18.46
N PHE A 206 25.86 14.30 -18.82
CA PHE A 206 25.33 13.76 -20.09
C PHE A 206 24.12 12.84 -19.88
N GLY A 207 23.65 12.66 -18.64
CA GLY A 207 22.44 11.90 -18.34
C GLY A 207 21.18 12.75 -18.59
N ARG A 208 20.15 12.12 -19.16
CA ARG A 208 18.81 12.70 -19.32
C ARG A 208 17.97 12.39 -18.10
#